data_7583f7e542707c20715a3e96ffe13057
#
_entry.id   7583f7e542707c20715a3e96ffe13057
#
_cell.length_a   1.000
_cell.length_b   1.000
_cell.length_c   1.000
_cell.angle_alpha   90.00
_cell.angle_beta   90.00
_cell.angle_gamma   90.00
#
_symmetry.space_group_name_H-M   'P 1'
#
loop_
_entity.id
_entity.type
_entity.pdbx_description
1 polymer ?
#
loop_
_entity_poly.entity_id
_entity_poly.type
_entity_poly.pdbx_seq_one_letter_code
_entity_poly.pdbx_strand_id
1 'polypeptide(L)'
;MKQLFSAFLLAGVLLLAACREKKKAVEQGNLAAQAAKHYYELLLKGKYDAFLNAENRPDKLPDTYREQLLINLRKFIAMQDSVHHGINSVSIGSSVFTGKDSAASVFLLFHYGDKTTEQVIVPMVKKKGKWIMR
;
A
#
# COMPACT_ATOMS: atom_id res chain seq x y z
N MET A 1 15.85 48.46 9.05
CA MET A 1 16.44 47.62 7.99
C MET A 1 16.88 46.24 8.45
N LYS A 2 17.56 46.09 9.59
CA LYS A 2 18.00 44.79 10.07
C LYS A 2 16.83 43.82 10.47
N GLN A 3 15.68 44.34 10.91
CA GLN A 3 14.53 43.54 11.29
C GLN A 3 13.73 42.97 10.10
N LEU A 4 13.73 43.66 8.98
CA LEU A 4 13.07 43.19 7.74
C LEU A 4 13.85 42.05 7.06
N PHE A 5 15.15 42.00 7.18
CA PHE A 5 15.98 40.92 6.63
C PHE A 5 15.80 39.61 7.41
N SER A 6 15.62 39.70 8.74
CA SER A 6 15.41 38.53 9.59
C SER A 6 14.05 37.86 9.33
N ALA A 7 13.01 38.65 9.11
CA ALA A 7 11.66 38.12 8.80
C ALA A 7 11.61 37.42 7.43
N PHE A 8 12.38 37.93 6.45
CA PHE A 8 12.44 37.31 5.12
C PHE A 8 13.20 35.98 5.13
N LEU A 9 14.24 35.88 5.95
CA LEU A 9 15.01 34.65 6.10
C LEU A 9 14.17 33.55 6.77
N LEU A 10 13.34 33.90 7.76
CA LEU A 10 12.47 32.96 8.46
C LEU A 10 11.36 32.40 7.55
N ALA A 11 10.79 33.28 6.70
CA ALA A 11 9.77 32.87 5.73
C ALA A 11 10.35 31.93 4.65
N GLY A 12 11.58 32.17 4.22
CA GLY A 12 12.28 31.29 3.26
C GLY A 12 12.56 29.89 3.81
N VAL A 13 12.91 29.78 5.09
CA VAL A 13 13.18 28.50 5.75
C VAL A 13 11.89 27.67 5.92
N LEU A 14 10.78 28.32 6.25
CA LEU A 14 9.47 27.67 6.37
C LEU A 14 8.98 27.12 5.04
N LEU A 15 9.18 27.83 3.94
CA LEU A 15 8.81 27.37 2.59
C LEU A 15 9.63 26.14 2.14
N LEU A 16 10.92 26.12 2.46
CA LEU A 16 11.80 24.98 2.15
C LEU A 16 11.43 23.73 2.96
N ALA A 17 11.04 23.88 4.22
CA ALA A 17 10.60 22.79 5.06
C ALA A 17 9.29 22.16 4.54
N ALA A 18 8.31 22.99 4.12
CA ALA A 18 7.06 22.53 3.54
C ALA A 18 7.26 21.75 2.23
N CYS A 19 8.20 22.17 1.37
CA CYS A 19 8.55 21.46 0.14
C CYS A 19 9.21 20.11 0.42
N ARG A 20 10.03 19.99 1.45
CA ARG A 20 10.66 18.74 1.86
C ARG A 20 9.64 17.73 2.40
N GLU A 21 8.67 18.17 3.19
CA GLU A 21 7.61 17.32 3.71
C GLU A 21 6.72 16.77 2.60
N LYS A 22 6.32 17.57 1.62
CA LYS A 22 5.57 17.14 0.44
C LYS A 22 6.33 16.10 -0.37
N LYS A 23 7.62 16.32 -0.62
CA LYS A 23 8.49 15.42 -1.37
C LYS A 23 8.63 14.07 -0.66
N LYS A 24 8.82 14.09 0.67
CA LYS A 24 8.89 12.90 1.50
C LYS A 24 7.57 12.12 1.49
N ALA A 25 6.42 12.80 1.59
CA ALA A 25 5.11 12.18 1.56
C ALA A 25 4.84 11.46 0.22
N VAL A 26 5.19 12.07 -0.90
CA VAL A 26 5.06 11.47 -2.24
C VAL A 26 5.95 10.25 -2.36
N GLU A 27 7.20 10.32 -1.90
CA GLU A 27 8.15 9.21 -1.92
C GLU A 27 7.66 8.03 -1.08
N GLN A 28 7.21 8.27 0.15
CA GLN A 28 6.68 7.22 1.02
C GLN A 28 5.40 6.60 0.45
N GLY A 29 4.51 7.41 -0.10
CA GLY A 29 3.32 6.92 -0.78
C GLY A 29 3.65 6.01 -1.96
N ASN A 30 4.65 6.37 -2.76
CA ASN A 30 5.09 5.55 -3.88
C ASN A 30 5.70 4.22 -3.42
N LEU A 31 6.50 4.22 -2.35
CA LEU A 31 7.06 3.00 -1.77
C LEU A 31 5.97 2.07 -1.24
N ALA A 32 4.98 2.62 -0.54
CA ALA A 32 3.84 1.86 -0.07
C ALA A 32 3.03 1.26 -1.24
N ALA A 33 2.82 2.02 -2.30
CA ALA A 33 2.10 1.57 -3.49
C ALA A 33 2.82 0.43 -4.21
N GLN A 34 4.13 0.53 -4.36
CA GLN A 34 4.95 -0.53 -4.97
C GLN A 34 4.92 -1.81 -4.13
N ALA A 35 4.99 -1.68 -2.79
CA ALA A 35 4.87 -2.81 -1.89
C ALA A 35 3.51 -3.49 -2.00
N ALA A 36 2.42 -2.73 -1.96
CA ALA A 36 1.07 -3.25 -2.11
C ALA A 36 0.88 -4.00 -3.43
N LYS A 37 1.31 -3.40 -4.53
CA LYS A 37 1.27 -4.04 -5.85
C LYS A 37 2.03 -5.36 -5.86
N HIS A 38 3.24 -5.37 -5.32
CA HIS A 38 4.07 -6.58 -5.25
C HIS A 38 3.36 -7.70 -4.46
N TYR A 39 2.75 -7.38 -3.33
CA TYR A 39 2.04 -8.38 -2.52
C TYR A 39 0.85 -8.98 -3.26
N TYR A 40 0.07 -8.15 -3.94
CA TYR A 40 -1.05 -8.64 -4.76
C TYR A 40 -0.58 -9.45 -5.97
N GLU A 41 0.55 -9.11 -6.57
CA GLU A 41 1.15 -9.94 -7.61
C GLU A 41 1.57 -11.32 -7.08
N LEU A 42 2.07 -11.40 -5.84
CA LEU A 42 2.34 -12.69 -5.18
C LEU A 42 1.05 -13.50 -5.01
N LEU A 43 -0.04 -12.85 -4.61
CA LEU A 43 -1.35 -13.48 -4.50
C LEU A 43 -1.80 -14.07 -5.84
N LEU A 44 -1.67 -13.30 -6.93
CA LEU A 44 -2.04 -13.76 -8.27
C LEU A 44 -1.19 -14.92 -8.77
N LYS A 45 0.04 -15.04 -8.29
CA LYS A 45 0.94 -16.16 -8.60
C LYS A 45 0.68 -17.41 -7.75
N GLY A 46 -0.33 -17.37 -6.87
CA GLY A 46 -0.63 -18.46 -5.96
C GLY A 46 0.29 -18.54 -4.75
N LYS A 47 1.10 -17.53 -4.50
CA LYS A 47 1.98 -17.46 -3.33
C LYS A 47 1.24 -16.93 -2.11
N TYR A 48 0.26 -17.70 -1.66
CA TYR A 48 -0.66 -17.30 -0.57
C TYR A 48 0.05 -17.09 0.75
N ASP A 49 1.03 -17.92 1.08
CA ASP A 49 1.82 -17.77 2.30
C ASP A 49 2.58 -16.43 2.32
N ALA A 50 3.21 -16.09 1.20
CA ALA A 50 3.95 -14.84 1.07
C ALA A 50 3.04 -13.62 1.20
N PHE A 51 1.85 -13.67 0.60
CA PHE A 51 0.84 -12.63 0.74
C PHE A 51 0.40 -12.48 2.21
N LEU A 52 0.10 -13.59 2.88
CA LEU A 52 -0.33 -13.59 4.27
C LEU A 52 0.76 -13.04 5.20
N ASN A 53 2.02 -13.38 4.94
CA ASN A 53 3.16 -12.87 5.72
C ASN A 53 3.40 -11.37 5.54
N ALA A 54 2.85 -10.77 4.50
CA ALA A 54 2.91 -9.33 4.25
C ALA A 54 1.81 -8.54 4.98
N GLU A 55 0.92 -9.22 5.69
CA GLU A 55 -0.10 -8.58 6.51
C GLU A 55 0.41 -8.27 7.92
N ASN A 56 -0.07 -7.18 8.50
CA ASN A 56 0.25 -6.79 9.87
C ASN A 56 -0.49 -7.67 10.88
N ARG A 57 0.04 -8.84 11.13
CA ARG A 57 -0.51 -9.81 12.07
C ARG A 57 0.54 -10.18 13.12
N PRO A 58 0.16 -10.80 14.25
CA PRO A 58 1.12 -11.36 15.19
C PRO A 58 2.10 -12.32 14.50
N ASP A 59 3.35 -12.32 14.95
CA ASP A 59 4.43 -13.11 14.34
C ASP A 59 4.12 -14.60 14.29
N LYS A 60 3.31 -15.08 15.23
CA LYS A 60 2.95 -16.49 15.31
C LYS A 60 1.42 -16.64 15.37
N LEU A 61 0.85 -17.09 14.28
CA LEU A 61 -0.56 -17.44 14.21
C LEU A 61 -0.75 -18.92 14.57
N PRO A 62 -1.85 -19.28 15.27
CA PRO A 62 -2.22 -20.69 15.40
C PRO A 62 -2.36 -21.35 14.02
N ASP A 63 -1.89 -22.58 13.87
CA ASP A 63 -1.85 -23.29 12.59
C ASP A 63 -3.24 -23.40 11.95
N THR A 64 -4.25 -23.70 12.73
CA THR A 64 -5.65 -23.82 12.26
C THR A 64 -6.17 -22.49 11.73
N TYR A 65 -5.84 -21.38 12.38
CA TYR A 65 -6.24 -20.05 11.94
C TYR A 65 -5.53 -19.65 10.65
N ARG A 66 -4.22 -19.91 10.58
CA ARG A 66 -3.42 -19.65 9.37
C ARG A 66 -3.97 -20.45 8.18
N GLU A 67 -4.29 -21.72 8.39
CA GLU A 67 -4.87 -22.56 7.33
C GLU A 67 -6.20 -22.01 6.83
N GLN A 68 -7.06 -21.56 7.74
CA GLN A 68 -8.33 -20.93 7.36
C GLN A 68 -8.13 -19.66 6.51
N LEU A 69 -7.15 -18.85 6.86
CA LEU A 69 -6.81 -17.67 6.07
C LEU A 69 -6.33 -18.04 4.65
N LEU A 70 -5.52 -19.09 4.54
CA LEU A 70 -5.07 -19.59 3.23
C LEU A 70 -6.23 -20.11 2.40
N ILE A 71 -7.16 -20.84 3.02
CA ILE A 71 -8.39 -21.31 2.37
C ILE A 71 -9.22 -20.13 1.86
N ASN A 72 -9.35 -19.08 2.67
CA ASN A 72 -10.09 -17.88 2.28
C ASN A 72 -9.47 -17.17 1.08
N LEU A 73 -8.15 -17.11 1.01
CA LEU A 73 -7.45 -16.54 -0.15
C LEU A 73 -7.68 -17.33 -1.43
N ARG A 74 -7.63 -18.66 -1.34
CA ARG A 74 -7.94 -19.54 -2.48
C ARG A 74 -9.37 -19.36 -2.96
N LYS A 75 -10.32 -19.28 -2.02
CA LYS A 75 -11.73 -19.02 -2.34
C LYS A 75 -11.93 -17.67 -3.01
N PHE A 76 -11.23 -16.65 -2.52
CA PHE A 76 -11.26 -15.32 -3.14
C PHE A 76 -10.83 -15.38 -4.60
N ILE A 77 -9.69 -16.00 -4.89
CA ILE A 77 -9.19 -16.16 -6.26
C ILE A 77 -10.15 -16.95 -7.12
N ALA A 78 -10.68 -18.07 -6.62
CA ALA A 78 -11.66 -18.89 -7.34
C ALA A 78 -12.94 -18.11 -7.67
N MET A 79 -13.40 -17.25 -6.76
CA MET A 79 -14.56 -16.40 -6.98
C MET A 79 -14.27 -15.36 -8.06
N GLN A 80 -13.09 -14.74 -8.07
CA GLN A 80 -12.70 -13.80 -9.11
C GLN A 80 -12.63 -14.48 -10.48
N ASP A 81 -12.11 -15.71 -10.53
CA ASP A 81 -12.07 -16.51 -11.76
C ASP A 81 -13.47 -16.76 -12.30
N SER A 82 -14.42 -17.07 -11.42
CA SER A 82 -15.82 -17.36 -11.78
C SER A 82 -16.58 -16.11 -12.23
N VAL A 83 -16.46 -15.01 -11.50
CA VAL A 83 -17.26 -13.79 -11.68
C VAL A 83 -16.69 -12.88 -12.80
N HIS A 84 -15.37 -12.76 -12.86
CA HIS A 84 -14.68 -11.79 -13.71
C HIS A 84 -13.70 -12.40 -14.72
N HIS A 85 -13.70 -13.71 -14.87
CA HIS A 85 -12.68 -14.45 -15.64
C HIS A 85 -11.24 -14.21 -15.13
N GLY A 86 -11.13 -14.03 -13.81
CA GLY A 86 -9.87 -13.85 -13.12
C GLY A 86 -9.36 -12.43 -13.08
N ILE A 87 -8.34 -12.22 -12.24
CA ILE A 87 -7.60 -10.95 -12.17
C ILE A 87 -6.35 -11.12 -13.05
N ASN A 88 -6.32 -10.44 -14.19
CA ASN A 88 -5.19 -10.55 -15.14
C ASN A 88 -3.96 -9.83 -14.65
N SER A 89 -4.14 -8.65 -14.07
CA SER A 89 -3.03 -7.83 -13.59
C SER A 89 -3.49 -6.83 -12.55
N VAL A 90 -2.53 -6.25 -11.84
CA VAL A 90 -2.74 -5.21 -10.84
C VAL A 90 -1.85 -4.03 -11.22
N SER A 91 -2.41 -2.83 -11.21
CA SER A 91 -1.65 -1.60 -11.40
C SER A 91 -1.91 -0.61 -10.27
N ILE A 92 -1.05 0.39 -10.16
CA ILE A 92 -1.17 1.45 -9.16
C ILE A 92 -2.02 2.57 -9.73
N GLY A 93 -3.12 2.91 -9.03
CA GLY A 93 -3.91 4.10 -9.33
C GLY A 93 -3.32 5.34 -8.68
N SER A 94 -3.24 5.32 -7.35
CA SER A 94 -2.69 6.42 -6.57
C SER A 94 -2.33 5.94 -5.15
N SER A 95 -1.72 6.83 -4.36
CA SER A 95 -1.44 6.56 -2.96
C SER A 95 -1.49 7.84 -2.15
N VAL A 96 -1.89 7.73 -0.89
CA VAL A 96 -1.93 8.83 0.06
C VAL A 96 -1.18 8.42 1.32
N PHE A 97 -0.10 9.12 1.61
CA PHE A 97 0.69 8.91 2.83
C PHE A 97 0.18 9.77 3.96
N THR A 98 -0.01 9.16 5.12
CA THR A 98 -0.40 9.85 6.36
C THR A 98 0.78 9.83 7.31
N GLY A 99 1.42 10.98 7.56
CA GLY A 99 2.71 11.06 8.25
C GLY A 99 2.70 10.67 9.73
N LYS A 100 1.58 10.84 10.42
CA LYS A 100 1.50 10.64 11.88
C LYS A 100 1.72 9.20 12.32
N ASP A 101 1.22 8.23 11.57
CA ASP A 101 1.22 6.82 11.95
C ASP A 101 2.05 5.94 11.01
N SER A 102 2.88 6.55 10.19
CA SER A 102 3.60 5.85 9.12
C SER A 102 2.66 4.93 8.32
N ALA A 103 1.50 5.47 7.98
CA ALA A 103 0.44 4.77 7.26
C ALA A 103 0.24 5.34 5.86
N ALA A 104 -0.28 4.53 4.97
CA ALA A 104 -0.65 4.97 3.64
C ALA A 104 -1.91 4.22 3.19
N SER A 105 -2.70 4.88 2.37
CA SER A 105 -3.79 4.24 1.64
C SER A 105 -3.36 4.12 0.19
N VAL A 106 -3.27 2.90 -0.31
CA VAL A 106 -2.89 2.62 -1.68
C VAL A 106 -4.13 2.24 -2.47
N PHE A 107 -4.32 2.89 -3.61
CA PHE A 107 -5.43 2.59 -4.53
C PHE A 107 -4.86 1.78 -5.68
N LEU A 108 -5.14 0.48 -5.68
CA LEU A 108 -4.76 -0.43 -6.76
C LEU A 108 -5.92 -0.58 -7.74
N LEU A 109 -5.59 -0.87 -8.98
CA LEU A 109 -6.56 -1.21 -10.02
C LEU A 109 -6.42 -2.69 -10.35
N PHE A 110 -7.49 -3.45 -10.17
CA PHE A 110 -7.59 -4.82 -10.64
C PHE A 110 -8.10 -4.83 -12.06
N HIS A 111 -7.31 -5.40 -12.96
CA HIS A 111 -7.70 -5.58 -14.36
C HIS A 111 -8.18 -7.01 -14.54
N TYR A 112 -9.49 -7.16 -14.73
CA TYR A 112 -10.14 -8.47 -14.82
C TYR A 112 -10.08 -9.07 -16.24
N GLY A 113 -10.23 -10.39 -16.31
CA GLY A 113 -10.28 -11.11 -17.57
C GLY A 113 -11.48 -10.78 -18.46
N ASP A 114 -12.58 -10.28 -17.86
CA ASP A 114 -13.75 -9.78 -18.57
C ASP A 114 -13.57 -8.36 -19.14
N LYS A 115 -12.36 -7.80 -19.05
CA LYS A 115 -11.97 -6.46 -19.50
C LYS A 115 -12.54 -5.31 -18.66
N THR A 116 -13.13 -5.60 -17.51
CA THR A 116 -13.51 -4.59 -16.53
C THR A 116 -12.36 -4.29 -15.59
N THR A 117 -12.45 -3.16 -14.91
CA THR A 117 -11.44 -2.70 -13.95
C THR A 117 -12.12 -2.28 -12.66
N GLU A 118 -11.55 -2.63 -11.53
CA GLU A 118 -12.04 -2.23 -10.21
C GLU A 118 -10.94 -1.59 -9.39
N GLN A 119 -11.27 -0.49 -8.72
CA GLN A 119 -10.36 0.15 -7.78
C GLN A 119 -10.51 -0.49 -6.39
N VAL A 120 -9.39 -0.88 -5.81
CA VAL A 120 -9.31 -1.50 -4.49
C VAL A 120 -8.42 -0.66 -3.60
N ILE A 121 -8.85 -0.43 -2.37
CA ILE A 121 -8.09 0.32 -1.37
C ILE A 121 -7.33 -0.67 -0.51
N VAL A 122 -6.00 -0.51 -0.43
CA VAL A 122 -5.13 -1.31 0.40
C VAL A 122 -4.50 -0.43 1.47
N PRO A 123 -4.97 -0.52 2.72
CA PRO A 123 -4.32 0.18 3.83
C PRO A 123 -2.94 -0.42 4.10
N MET A 124 -1.94 0.45 4.21
CA MET A 124 -0.56 0.05 4.45
C MET A 124 -0.02 0.71 5.71
N VAL A 125 0.88 0.04 6.37
CA VAL A 125 1.59 0.57 7.54
C VAL A 125 3.07 0.24 7.43
N LYS A 126 3.93 1.16 7.89
CA LYS A 126 5.37 0.96 7.90
C LYS A 126 5.81 0.44 9.26
N LYS A 127 6.36 -0.77 9.31
CA LYS A 127 6.93 -1.38 10.51
C LYS A 127 8.37 -1.79 10.27
N LYS A 128 9.26 -1.38 11.16
CA LYS A 128 10.70 -1.69 11.07
C LYS A 128 11.29 -1.36 9.69
N GLY A 129 10.90 -0.23 9.15
CA GLY A 129 11.35 0.24 7.84
C GLY A 129 10.71 -0.44 6.63
N LYS A 130 9.75 -1.34 6.83
CA LYS A 130 9.10 -2.11 5.77
C LYS A 130 7.62 -1.77 5.67
N TRP A 131 7.14 -1.53 4.46
CA TRP A 131 5.72 -1.37 4.18
C TRP A 131 5.02 -2.73 4.13
N ILE A 132 4.00 -2.91 4.96
CA ILE A 132 3.17 -4.11 5.01
C ILE A 132 1.69 -3.73 4.98
N MET A 133 0.83 -4.68 4.64
CA MET A 133 -0.61 -4.47 4.64
C MET A 133 -1.15 -4.44 6.08
N ARG A 134 -2.05 -3.51 6.33
CA ARG A 134 -2.67 -3.31 7.65
C ARG A 134 -3.74 -4.34 7.98
#